data_7ed69335d18bbd3e3c2c7013d209a787
#
_entry.id   7ed69335d18bbd3e3c2c7013d209a787
#
_cell.length_a   1.000
_cell.length_b   1.000
_cell.length_c   1.000
_cell.angle_alpha   90.00
_cell.angle_beta   90.00
_cell.angle_gamma   90.00
#
_symmetry.space_group_name_H-M   'P 1'
#
loop_
_entity.id
_entity.type
_entity.pdbx_description
1 polymer ?
#
loop_
_entity_poly.entity_id
_entity_poly.type
_entity_poly.pdbx_seq_one_letter_code
_entity_poly.pdbx_strand_id
1 'polypeptide(L)'
;MLLEVIACTPEEAAAAERGGADRIEWIADPQVGGVTPDLSLAAEMRRAVQVPIRVMVRPRGGGFVYAEDELELMRRDIRRIAAAGGLDVVTGALTPEGTVDQSALEGLMDAGPGLAFTFHRAFDEAEDLGEALKALSVYPQVTDILTSGGAPSAPEGAERLAELLRGSKAGKPPEILAGAGLTAENLPSFLKATGAARIHIGSAARFDGKASALIDPRRIRAIRTILERHVTGMRTCGKGEISR
;
A
#
# COMPACT_ATOMS: atom_id res chain seq x y z
N MET A 1 14.55 -0.86 2.28
CA MET A 1 13.15 -0.79 2.76
C MET A 1 12.37 0.11 1.83
N LEU A 2 11.10 -0.22 1.54
CA LEU A 2 10.21 0.58 0.70
C LEU A 2 9.38 1.52 1.57
N LEU A 3 9.30 2.78 1.18
CA LEU A 3 8.40 3.79 1.77
C LEU A 3 7.40 4.23 0.70
N GLU A 4 6.13 3.84 0.86
CA GLU A 4 5.03 4.30 0.05
C GLU A 4 4.29 5.44 0.74
N VAL A 5 3.93 6.47 -0.03
CA VAL A 5 3.26 7.67 0.49
C VAL A 5 2.01 7.97 -0.32
N ILE A 6 0.89 8.23 0.38
CA ILE A 6 -0.36 8.67 -0.23
C ILE A 6 -0.20 10.10 -0.76
N ALA A 7 -0.60 10.32 -2.03
CA ALA A 7 -0.75 11.63 -2.63
C ALA A 7 -2.05 11.75 -3.40
N CYS A 8 -2.66 12.94 -3.39
CA CYS A 8 -3.92 13.21 -4.08
C CYS A 8 -3.72 14.05 -5.36
N THR A 9 -2.62 14.77 -5.46
CA THR A 9 -2.30 15.64 -6.61
C THR A 9 -0.87 15.46 -7.10
N PRO A 10 -0.54 15.88 -8.32
CA PRO A 10 0.83 15.87 -8.84
C PRO A 10 1.83 16.63 -7.94
N GLU A 11 1.41 17.76 -7.36
CA GLU A 11 2.26 18.58 -6.47
C GLU A 11 2.54 17.81 -5.16
N GLU A 12 1.53 17.12 -4.62
CA GLU A 12 1.71 16.25 -3.45
C GLU A 12 2.64 15.07 -3.75
N ALA A 13 2.49 14.43 -4.91
CA ALA A 13 3.39 13.37 -5.33
C ALA A 13 4.83 13.84 -5.43
N ALA A 14 5.07 14.99 -6.09
CA ALA A 14 6.40 15.60 -6.17
C ALA A 14 6.95 15.98 -4.78
N ALA A 15 6.10 16.45 -3.87
CA ALA A 15 6.50 16.74 -2.49
C ALA A 15 6.90 15.46 -1.73
N ALA A 16 6.15 14.37 -1.93
CA ALA A 16 6.43 13.08 -1.32
C ALA A 16 7.78 12.50 -1.83
N GLU A 17 8.03 12.55 -3.13
CA GLU A 17 9.30 12.10 -3.72
C GLU A 17 10.48 12.93 -3.17
N ARG A 18 10.37 14.28 -3.12
CA ARG A 18 11.40 15.13 -2.49
C ARG A 18 11.64 14.80 -1.02
N GLY A 19 10.64 14.27 -0.34
CA GLY A 19 10.75 13.77 1.05
C GLY A 19 11.46 12.43 1.18
N GLY A 20 11.59 11.67 0.08
CA GLY A 20 12.23 10.35 0.05
C GLY A 20 11.25 9.19 -0.04
N ALA A 21 10.05 9.39 -0.58
CA ALA A 21 9.16 8.29 -0.95
C ALA A 21 9.79 7.45 -2.07
N ASP A 22 9.64 6.13 -2.00
CA ASP A 22 10.07 5.19 -3.05
C ASP A 22 8.92 4.86 -4.00
N ARG A 23 7.67 5.08 -3.58
CA ARG A 23 6.46 4.80 -4.34
C ARG A 23 5.35 5.75 -3.89
N ILE A 24 4.49 6.12 -4.81
CA ILE A 24 3.29 6.92 -4.56
C ILE A 24 2.06 6.04 -4.66
N GLU A 25 1.16 6.13 -3.69
CA GLU A 25 -0.23 5.72 -3.85
C GLU A 25 -1.08 6.93 -4.21
N TRP A 26 -1.62 6.95 -5.43
CA TRP A 26 -2.45 8.05 -5.91
C TRP A 26 -3.92 7.76 -5.69
N ILE A 27 -4.56 8.59 -4.87
CA ILE A 27 -5.97 8.46 -4.49
C ILE A 27 -6.72 9.78 -4.63
N ALA A 28 -8.05 9.71 -4.64
CA ALA A 28 -8.92 10.81 -4.25
C ALA A 28 -9.55 10.51 -2.88
N ASP A 29 -10.11 11.54 -2.24
CA ASP A 29 -10.87 11.49 -0.99
C ASP A 29 -10.26 10.59 0.11
N PRO A 30 -9.14 11.01 0.72
CA PRO A 30 -8.50 10.25 1.78
C PRO A 30 -9.35 10.09 3.06
N GLN A 31 -10.43 10.88 3.20
CA GLN A 31 -11.31 10.82 4.37
C GLN A 31 -12.19 9.57 4.38
N VAL A 32 -12.51 9.02 3.20
CA VAL A 32 -13.27 7.76 3.07
C VAL A 32 -12.35 6.55 2.85
N GLY A 33 -11.04 6.73 3.06
CA GLY A 33 -10.04 5.68 2.88
C GLY A 33 -9.49 5.57 1.45
N GLY A 34 -9.74 6.57 0.61
CA GLY A 34 -9.29 6.62 -0.78
C GLY A 34 -10.28 5.99 -1.77
N VAL A 35 -10.50 6.68 -2.87
CA VAL A 35 -11.26 6.21 -4.04
C VAL A 35 -10.48 6.51 -5.32
N THR A 36 -10.96 6.03 -6.46
CA THR A 36 -10.36 6.28 -7.78
C THR A 36 -10.20 7.79 -8.02
N PRO A 37 -8.99 8.28 -8.31
CA PRO A 37 -8.75 9.69 -8.61
C PRO A 37 -9.20 10.04 -10.04
N ASP A 38 -9.17 11.32 -10.38
CA ASP A 38 -9.45 11.77 -11.75
C ASP A 38 -8.33 11.31 -12.70
N LEU A 39 -8.57 10.23 -13.43
CA LEU A 39 -7.61 9.63 -14.35
C LEU A 39 -7.26 10.53 -15.57
N SER A 40 -7.95 11.65 -15.78
CA SER A 40 -7.54 12.64 -16.78
C SER A 40 -6.19 13.28 -16.45
N LEU A 41 -5.81 13.29 -15.16
CA LEU A 41 -4.53 13.79 -14.66
C LEU A 41 -3.38 12.77 -14.72
N ALA A 42 -3.60 11.56 -15.26
CA ALA A 42 -2.60 10.48 -15.27
C ALA A 42 -1.27 10.91 -15.93
N ALA A 43 -1.34 11.63 -17.05
CA ALA A 43 -0.15 12.12 -17.73
C ALA A 43 0.61 13.19 -16.92
N GLU A 44 -0.10 14.02 -16.18
CA GLU A 44 0.48 15.04 -15.30
C GLU A 44 1.11 14.39 -14.07
N MET A 45 0.40 13.47 -13.43
CA MET A 45 0.91 12.70 -12.30
C MET A 45 2.22 11.97 -12.65
N ARG A 46 2.28 11.31 -13.82
CA ARG A 46 3.49 10.63 -14.29
C ARG A 46 4.68 11.57 -14.56
N ARG A 47 4.40 12.80 -15.02
CA ARG A 47 5.48 13.79 -15.23
C ARG A 47 5.98 14.40 -13.94
N ALA A 48 5.17 14.38 -12.89
CA ALA A 48 5.50 15.00 -11.60
C ALA A 48 6.58 14.25 -10.82
N VAL A 49 6.72 12.92 -11.02
CA VAL A 49 7.63 12.07 -10.25
C VAL A 49 8.32 11.02 -11.13
N GLN A 50 9.48 10.53 -10.65
CA GLN A 50 10.21 9.42 -11.27
C GLN A 50 9.96 8.08 -10.55
N VAL A 51 9.50 8.11 -9.31
CA VAL A 51 9.17 6.89 -8.55
C VAL A 51 7.90 6.23 -9.08
N PRO A 52 7.75 4.90 -8.92
CA PRO A 52 6.53 4.18 -9.31
C PRO A 52 5.27 4.76 -8.67
N ILE A 53 4.17 4.71 -9.41
CA ILE A 53 2.86 5.18 -8.95
C ILE A 53 1.88 4.01 -8.98
N ARG A 54 1.17 3.82 -7.87
CA ARG A 54 0.02 2.93 -7.72
C ARG A 54 -1.26 3.75 -7.67
N VAL A 55 -2.21 3.47 -8.55
CA VAL A 55 -3.47 4.21 -8.66
C VAL A 55 -4.58 3.44 -7.96
N MET A 56 -5.27 4.08 -7.03
CA MET A 56 -6.44 3.50 -6.39
C MET A 56 -7.56 3.28 -7.41
N VAL A 57 -8.07 2.06 -7.47
CA VAL A 57 -9.28 1.71 -8.21
C VAL A 57 -10.31 1.20 -7.21
N ARG A 58 -11.15 2.11 -6.76
CA ARG A 58 -12.22 1.91 -5.79
C ARG A 58 -13.33 2.91 -6.08
N PRO A 59 -14.54 2.47 -6.43
CA PRO A 59 -15.58 3.37 -6.95
C PRO A 59 -16.21 4.26 -5.88
N ARG A 60 -16.16 3.84 -4.61
CA ARG A 60 -16.77 4.53 -3.46
C ARG A 60 -16.09 4.17 -2.14
N GLY A 61 -16.36 4.94 -1.10
CA GLY A 61 -16.09 4.57 0.28
C GLY A 61 -17.02 3.44 0.78
N GLY A 62 -16.85 3.01 2.03
CA GLY A 62 -17.58 1.89 2.62
C GLY A 62 -16.97 0.53 2.31
N GLY A 63 -17.79 -0.54 2.39
CA GLY A 63 -17.32 -1.92 2.26
C GLY A 63 -16.79 -2.30 0.88
N PHE A 64 -16.26 -3.51 0.78
CA PHE A 64 -15.51 -4.01 -0.38
C PHE A 64 -16.24 -5.13 -1.15
N VAL A 65 -17.53 -5.32 -0.89
CA VAL A 65 -18.42 -6.15 -1.70
C VAL A 65 -19.03 -5.25 -2.78
N TYR A 66 -18.79 -5.55 -4.04
CA TYR A 66 -19.18 -4.71 -5.16
C TYR A 66 -20.27 -5.37 -6.01
N ALA A 67 -21.19 -4.56 -6.54
CA ALA A 67 -22.14 -4.98 -7.55
C ALA A 67 -21.45 -5.05 -8.95
N GLU A 68 -22.06 -5.74 -9.91
CA GLU A 68 -21.45 -5.95 -11.23
C GLU A 68 -21.21 -4.64 -12.00
N ASP A 69 -22.08 -3.64 -11.85
CA ASP A 69 -21.91 -2.32 -12.45
C ASP A 69 -20.71 -1.57 -11.85
N GLU A 70 -20.45 -1.73 -10.55
CA GLU A 70 -19.26 -1.20 -9.88
C GLU A 70 -18.00 -1.91 -10.36
N LEU A 71 -18.02 -3.24 -10.49
CA LEU A 71 -16.90 -4.02 -11.04
C LEU A 71 -16.60 -3.64 -12.49
N GLU A 72 -17.62 -3.39 -13.32
CA GLU A 72 -17.38 -2.94 -14.70
C GLU A 72 -16.81 -1.51 -14.75
N LEU A 73 -17.21 -0.62 -13.84
CA LEU A 73 -16.58 0.69 -13.67
C LEU A 73 -15.10 0.53 -13.32
N MET A 74 -14.76 -0.34 -12.36
CA MET A 74 -13.39 -0.61 -11.95
C MET A 74 -12.56 -1.20 -13.09
N ARG A 75 -13.09 -2.17 -13.84
CA ARG A 75 -12.43 -2.72 -15.06
C ARG A 75 -12.15 -1.64 -16.11
N ARG A 76 -13.11 -0.75 -16.34
CA ARG A 76 -12.94 0.38 -17.27
C ARG A 76 -11.83 1.31 -16.82
N ASP A 77 -11.74 1.64 -15.54
CA ASP A 77 -10.70 2.50 -15.01
C ASP A 77 -9.32 1.83 -15.07
N ILE A 78 -9.23 0.52 -14.82
CA ILE A 78 -7.98 -0.24 -15.00
C ILE A 78 -7.53 -0.23 -16.48
N ARG A 79 -8.43 -0.39 -17.44
CA ARG A 79 -8.09 -0.25 -18.88
C ARG A 79 -7.53 1.14 -19.22
N ARG A 80 -8.07 2.20 -18.60
CA ARG A 80 -7.56 3.58 -18.78
C ARG A 80 -6.16 3.73 -18.17
N ILE A 81 -5.92 3.15 -16.98
CA ILE A 81 -4.60 3.13 -16.32
C ILE A 81 -3.59 2.38 -17.21
N ALA A 82 -3.94 1.20 -17.71
CA ALA A 82 -3.10 0.43 -18.62
C ALA A 82 -2.76 1.21 -19.90
N ALA A 83 -3.75 1.88 -20.50
CA ALA A 83 -3.55 2.70 -21.70
C ALA A 83 -2.66 3.93 -21.45
N ALA A 84 -2.71 4.52 -20.25
CA ALA A 84 -1.82 5.61 -19.87
C ALA A 84 -0.36 5.17 -19.75
N GLY A 85 -0.11 3.91 -19.38
CA GLY A 85 1.22 3.30 -19.22
C GLY A 85 2.03 3.86 -18.04
N GLY A 86 2.96 3.09 -17.51
CA GLY A 86 3.83 3.50 -16.39
C GLY A 86 3.11 3.75 -15.07
N LEU A 87 1.93 3.16 -14.88
CA LEU A 87 1.12 3.18 -13.68
C LEU A 87 0.72 1.74 -13.34
N ASP A 88 0.58 1.45 -12.06
CA ASP A 88 0.07 0.20 -11.52
C ASP A 88 -1.21 0.44 -10.68
N VAL A 89 -1.79 -0.61 -10.13
CA VAL A 89 -3.13 -0.57 -9.51
C VAL A 89 -3.09 -0.88 -8.02
N VAL A 90 -3.92 -0.18 -7.24
CA VAL A 90 -4.33 -0.57 -5.89
C VAL A 90 -5.82 -0.85 -5.93
N THR A 91 -6.23 -2.05 -5.53
CA THR A 91 -7.64 -2.47 -5.51
C THR A 91 -7.84 -3.63 -4.56
N GLY A 92 -9.07 -4.10 -4.41
CA GLY A 92 -9.40 -5.29 -3.64
C GLY A 92 -10.91 -5.45 -3.55
N ALA A 93 -11.38 -6.69 -3.57
CA ALA A 93 -12.78 -7.05 -3.46
C ALA A 93 -12.96 -8.23 -2.51
N LEU A 94 -14.06 -8.23 -1.77
CA LEU A 94 -14.47 -9.32 -0.88
C LEU A 94 -15.84 -9.84 -1.31
N THR A 95 -16.09 -11.12 -0.99
CA THR A 95 -17.42 -11.70 -1.07
C THR A 95 -18.26 -11.29 0.14
N PRO A 96 -19.60 -11.46 0.09
CA PRO A 96 -20.45 -11.20 1.26
C PRO A 96 -20.07 -12.03 2.51
N GLU A 97 -19.40 -13.17 2.31
CA GLU A 97 -18.89 -14.04 3.37
C GLU A 97 -17.53 -13.59 3.95
N GLY A 98 -17.00 -12.45 3.50
CA GLY A 98 -15.73 -11.89 3.99
C GLY A 98 -14.49 -12.62 3.46
N THR A 99 -14.58 -13.36 2.35
CA THR A 99 -13.41 -13.95 1.68
C THR A 99 -12.96 -13.07 0.51
N VAL A 100 -11.73 -13.25 0.03
CA VAL A 100 -11.27 -12.60 -1.20
C VAL A 100 -12.16 -13.01 -2.36
N ASP A 101 -12.79 -12.04 -3.04
CA ASP A 101 -13.54 -12.31 -4.27
C ASP A 101 -12.56 -12.53 -5.42
N GLN A 102 -12.16 -13.81 -5.58
CA GLN A 102 -11.19 -14.22 -6.60
C GLN A 102 -11.72 -13.98 -8.01
N SER A 103 -13.04 -14.18 -8.24
CA SER A 103 -13.65 -13.96 -9.55
C SER A 103 -13.61 -12.47 -9.96
N ALA A 104 -13.97 -11.59 -9.03
CA ALA A 104 -13.85 -10.16 -9.24
C ALA A 104 -12.40 -9.74 -9.48
N LEU A 105 -11.47 -10.25 -8.66
CA LEU A 105 -10.05 -9.93 -8.76
C LEU A 105 -9.45 -10.37 -10.10
N GLU A 106 -9.77 -11.57 -10.58
CA GLU A 106 -9.35 -12.08 -11.89
C GLU A 106 -9.85 -11.18 -13.02
N GLY A 107 -11.14 -10.81 -13.02
CA GLY A 107 -11.71 -9.89 -14.01
C GLY A 107 -11.10 -8.48 -13.97
N LEU A 108 -10.66 -8.03 -12.79
CA LEU A 108 -9.92 -6.75 -12.66
C LEU A 108 -8.49 -6.89 -13.22
N MET A 109 -7.79 -7.97 -12.95
CA MET A 109 -6.43 -8.20 -13.48
C MET A 109 -6.44 -8.39 -15.00
N ASP A 110 -7.45 -9.06 -15.56
CA ASP A 110 -7.63 -9.22 -17.00
C ASP A 110 -7.88 -7.90 -17.73
N ALA A 111 -8.44 -6.90 -17.02
CA ALA A 111 -8.62 -5.56 -17.57
C ALA A 111 -7.30 -4.77 -17.74
N GLY A 112 -6.23 -5.18 -17.05
CA GLY A 112 -4.91 -4.55 -17.09
C GLY A 112 -3.78 -5.57 -17.15
N PRO A 113 -3.66 -6.37 -18.24
CA PRO A 113 -2.60 -7.37 -18.34
C PRO A 113 -1.22 -6.69 -18.27
N GLY A 114 -0.34 -7.24 -17.43
CA GLY A 114 1.02 -6.75 -17.21
C GLY A 114 1.15 -5.66 -16.15
N LEU A 115 0.04 -5.17 -15.58
CA LEU A 115 0.09 -4.28 -14.43
C LEU A 115 0.40 -5.07 -13.15
N ALA A 116 1.06 -4.42 -12.20
CA ALA A 116 1.21 -4.91 -10.84
C ALA A 116 0.06 -4.40 -9.96
N PHE A 117 -0.39 -5.25 -9.03
CA PHE A 117 -1.51 -4.95 -8.16
C PHE A 117 -1.08 -4.93 -6.69
N THR A 118 -1.52 -3.93 -5.94
CA THR A 118 -1.57 -3.96 -4.48
C THR A 118 -3.01 -4.31 -4.07
N PHE A 119 -3.18 -5.38 -3.28
CA PHE A 119 -4.45 -5.60 -2.63
C PHE A 119 -4.53 -4.71 -1.40
N HIS A 120 -5.50 -3.79 -1.38
CA HIS A 120 -5.60 -2.75 -0.35
C HIS A 120 -6.20 -3.29 0.95
N ARG A 121 -6.59 -2.39 1.87
CA ARG A 121 -7.11 -2.69 3.20
C ARG A 121 -8.45 -3.45 3.24
N ALA A 122 -9.04 -3.83 2.11
CA ALA A 122 -10.04 -4.89 2.08
C ALA A 122 -9.52 -6.19 2.73
N PHE A 123 -8.20 -6.42 2.67
CA PHE A 123 -7.55 -7.51 3.35
C PHE A 123 -7.81 -7.51 4.87
N ASP A 124 -7.83 -6.32 5.50
CA ASP A 124 -8.07 -6.19 6.94
C ASP A 124 -9.52 -6.51 7.35
N GLU A 125 -10.47 -6.50 6.40
CA GLU A 125 -11.88 -6.85 6.61
C GLU A 125 -12.19 -8.31 6.24
N ALA A 126 -11.20 -9.09 5.79
CA ALA A 126 -11.37 -10.51 5.54
C ALA A 126 -11.59 -11.28 6.85
N GLU A 127 -12.45 -12.31 6.81
CA GLU A 127 -12.77 -13.15 7.97
C GLU A 127 -11.52 -13.87 8.51
N ASP A 128 -10.66 -14.37 7.61
CA ASP A 128 -9.38 -15.00 7.94
C ASP A 128 -8.25 -14.42 7.07
N LEU A 129 -7.34 -13.69 7.69
CA LEU A 129 -6.19 -13.07 7.00
C LEU A 129 -5.20 -14.11 6.46
N GLY A 130 -5.09 -15.27 7.09
CA GLY A 130 -4.21 -16.35 6.64
C GLY A 130 -4.73 -17.00 5.35
N GLU A 131 -6.03 -17.26 5.29
CA GLU A 131 -6.68 -17.78 4.07
C GLU A 131 -6.69 -16.70 2.97
N ALA A 132 -6.93 -15.43 3.31
CA ALA A 132 -6.84 -14.34 2.35
C ALA A 132 -5.42 -14.20 1.76
N LEU A 133 -4.36 -14.32 2.59
CA LEU A 133 -2.98 -14.32 2.11
C LEU A 133 -2.72 -15.49 1.14
N LYS A 134 -3.19 -16.69 1.47
CA LYS A 134 -3.07 -17.88 0.58
C LYS A 134 -3.79 -17.66 -0.74
N ALA A 135 -5.03 -17.17 -0.69
CA ALA A 135 -5.84 -16.88 -1.88
C ALA A 135 -5.16 -15.86 -2.81
N LEU A 136 -4.53 -14.84 -2.25
CA LEU A 136 -3.81 -13.82 -3.03
C LEU A 136 -2.45 -14.31 -3.55
N SER A 137 -1.81 -15.27 -2.87
CA SER A 137 -0.46 -15.76 -3.23
C SER A 137 -0.43 -16.59 -4.53
N VAL A 138 -1.57 -16.96 -5.09
CA VAL A 138 -1.62 -17.68 -6.37
C VAL A 138 -1.53 -16.73 -7.58
N TYR A 139 -1.71 -15.43 -7.37
CA TYR A 139 -1.72 -14.42 -8.42
C TYR A 139 -0.39 -13.66 -8.48
N PRO A 140 0.49 -13.91 -9.47
CA PRO A 140 1.79 -13.25 -9.56
C PRO A 140 1.70 -11.75 -9.81
N GLN A 141 0.58 -11.24 -10.32
CA GLN A 141 0.31 -9.82 -10.51
C GLN A 141 0.04 -9.10 -9.18
N VAL A 142 -0.43 -9.80 -8.14
CA VAL A 142 -0.60 -9.23 -6.80
C VAL A 142 0.78 -9.19 -6.14
N THR A 143 1.42 -8.05 -6.19
CA THR A 143 2.80 -7.88 -5.69
C THR A 143 2.87 -7.44 -4.24
N ASP A 144 1.84 -6.79 -3.75
CA ASP A 144 1.77 -6.25 -2.38
C ASP A 144 0.37 -6.47 -1.77
N ILE A 145 0.33 -6.62 -0.45
CA ILE A 145 -0.88 -6.55 0.36
C ILE A 145 -0.71 -5.44 1.39
N LEU A 146 -1.52 -4.39 1.28
CA LEU A 146 -1.57 -3.30 2.25
C LEU A 146 -2.47 -3.70 3.42
N THR A 147 -1.89 -3.76 4.61
CA THR A 147 -2.61 -4.23 5.80
C THR A 147 -2.12 -3.60 7.09
N SER A 148 -3.00 -3.50 8.06
CA SER A 148 -2.72 -3.21 9.46
C SER A 148 -2.74 -4.46 10.34
N GLY A 149 -2.85 -5.66 9.74
CA GLY A 149 -2.99 -6.91 10.46
C GLY A 149 -4.41 -7.16 10.98
N GLY A 150 -5.44 -6.59 10.33
CA GLY A 150 -6.84 -6.69 10.73
C GLY A 150 -7.21 -5.82 11.93
N ALA A 151 -6.29 -4.96 12.41
CA ALA A 151 -6.52 -4.06 13.53
C ALA A 151 -6.83 -2.62 13.03
N PRO A 152 -7.33 -1.72 13.89
CA PRO A 152 -7.54 -0.32 13.52
C PRO A 152 -6.27 0.38 13.04
N SER A 153 -5.11 0.01 13.59
CA SER A 153 -3.80 0.53 13.19
C SER A 153 -2.73 -0.56 13.16
N ALA A 154 -1.68 -0.35 12.36
CA ALA A 154 -0.55 -1.28 12.27
C ALA A 154 0.18 -1.48 13.61
N PRO A 155 0.39 -0.46 14.47
CA PRO A 155 0.92 -0.67 15.81
C PRO A 155 0.07 -1.61 16.67
N GLU A 156 -1.27 -1.52 16.60
CA GLU A 156 -2.18 -2.41 17.32
C GLU A 156 -2.19 -3.83 16.75
N GLY A 157 -2.03 -3.97 15.42
CA GLY A 157 -1.94 -5.24 14.71
C GLY A 157 -0.52 -5.81 14.61
N ALA A 158 0.47 -5.29 15.34
CA ALA A 158 1.88 -5.64 15.15
C ALA A 158 2.17 -7.14 15.31
N GLU A 159 1.54 -7.84 16.24
CA GLU A 159 1.70 -9.28 16.42
C GLU A 159 1.22 -10.06 15.20
N ARG A 160 0.01 -9.75 14.71
CA ARG A 160 -0.55 -10.40 13.51
C ARG A 160 0.25 -10.06 12.25
N LEU A 161 0.72 -8.81 12.14
CA LEU A 161 1.62 -8.42 11.05
C LEU A 161 2.93 -9.21 11.06
N ALA A 162 3.52 -9.43 12.24
CA ALA A 162 4.71 -10.27 12.36
C ALA A 162 4.44 -11.74 11.94
N GLU A 163 3.25 -12.27 12.22
CA GLU A 163 2.83 -13.60 11.73
C GLU A 163 2.69 -13.63 10.21
N LEU A 164 1.98 -12.65 9.62
CA LEU A 164 1.81 -12.54 8.17
C LEU A 164 3.16 -12.40 7.45
N LEU A 165 4.07 -11.61 8.00
CA LEU A 165 5.42 -11.44 7.48
C LEU A 165 6.24 -12.74 7.52
N ARG A 166 6.07 -13.57 8.55
CA ARG A 166 6.69 -14.91 8.61
C ARG A 166 6.05 -15.89 7.61
N GLY A 167 4.76 -15.76 7.36
CA GLY A 167 4.02 -16.56 6.38
C GLY A 167 4.33 -16.17 4.92
N SER A 168 4.60 -14.89 4.67
CA SER A 168 5.03 -14.42 3.37
C SER A 168 6.52 -14.73 3.17
N LYS A 169 6.88 -15.22 1.98
CA LYS A 169 8.30 -15.49 1.68
C LYS A 169 8.97 -14.18 1.23
N ALA A 170 9.96 -13.72 1.98
CA ALA A 170 10.73 -12.53 1.62
C ALA A 170 11.19 -12.56 0.15
N GLY A 171 10.91 -11.49 -0.59
CA GLY A 171 11.24 -11.39 -2.02
C GLY A 171 10.35 -12.19 -2.96
N LYS A 172 9.25 -12.78 -2.47
CA LYS A 172 8.22 -13.42 -3.30
C LYS A 172 6.87 -12.72 -3.10
N PRO A 173 6.20 -12.32 -4.17
CA PRO A 173 4.86 -11.74 -4.10
C PRO A 173 3.82 -12.74 -3.53
N PRO A 174 2.78 -12.23 -2.85
CA PRO A 174 2.64 -10.86 -2.40
C PRO A 174 3.52 -10.54 -1.19
N GLU A 175 4.11 -9.35 -1.16
CA GLU A 175 4.83 -8.85 0.02
C GLU A 175 3.90 -8.00 0.90
N ILE A 176 4.09 -8.07 2.21
CA ILE A 176 3.28 -7.31 3.17
C ILE A 176 3.77 -5.86 3.20
N LEU A 177 2.87 -4.94 2.90
CA LEU A 177 3.02 -3.50 3.01
C LEU A 177 2.27 -3.04 4.26
N ALA A 178 2.99 -2.76 5.33
CA ALA A 178 2.39 -2.38 6.60
C ALA A 178 1.94 -0.92 6.58
N GLY A 179 0.68 -0.66 6.91
CA GLY A 179 0.09 0.68 6.89
C GLY A 179 -1.00 0.89 7.92
N ALA A 180 -1.52 2.09 7.98
CA ALA A 180 -2.45 2.66 8.97
C ALA A 180 -1.80 3.01 10.31
N GLY A 181 -1.83 4.30 10.64
CA GLY A 181 -1.41 4.81 11.96
C GLY A 181 0.09 4.80 12.24
N LEU A 182 0.94 4.49 11.26
CA LEU A 182 2.39 4.58 11.42
C LEU A 182 2.85 6.04 11.39
N THR A 183 3.67 6.41 12.36
CA THR A 183 4.23 7.75 12.54
C THR A 183 5.72 7.66 12.86
N ALA A 184 6.44 8.80 12.81
CA ALA A 184 7.85 8.83 13.18
C ALA A 184 8.09 8.38 14.64
N GLU A 185 7.12 8.61 15.53
CA GLU A 185 7.21 8.30 16.96
C GLU A 185 7.08 6.79 17.22
N ASN A 186 6.13 6.10 16.57
CA ASN A 186 5.87 4.68 16.82
C ASN A 186 6.64 3.74 15.89
N LEU A 187 7.15 4.24 14.75
CA LEU A 187 7.81 3.43 13.74
C LEU A 187 9.04 2.63 14.27
N PRO A 188 9.94 3.19 15.13
CA PRO A 188 11.08 2.43 15.62
C PRO A 188 10.70 1.17 16.40
N SER A 189 9.73 1.27 17.30
CA SER A 189 9.21 0.14 18.10
C SER A 189 8.47 -0.86 17.22
N PHE A 190 7.66 -0.38 16.26
CA PHE A 190 6.95 -1.20 15.30
C PHE A 190 7.90 -2.04 14.43
N LEU A 191 8.92 -1.41 13.85
CA LEU A 191 9.92 -2.12 13.04
C LEU A 191 10.67 -3.19 13.82
N LYS A 192 11.02 -2.89 15.09
CA LYS A 192 11.68 -3.86 15.97
C LYS A 192 10.76 -5.05 16.27
N ALA A 193 9.47 -4.82 16.46
CA ALA A 193 8.51 -5.87 16.79
C ALA A 193 8.17 -6.76 15.57
N THR A 194 8.09 -6.18 14.37
CA THR A 194 7.53 -6.86 13.19
C THR A 194 8.59 -7.28 12.18
N GLY A 195 9.69 -6.55 12.06
CA GLY A 195 10.66 -6.70 10.99
C GLY A 195 10.13 -6.26 9.61
N ALA A 196 9.07 -5.46 9.56
CA ALA A 196 8.46 -4.99 8.31
C ALA A 196 9.47 -4.24 7.44
N ALA A 197 9.54 -4.59 6.16
CA ALA A 197 10.45 -3.99 5.19
C ALA A 197 9.77 -3.01 4.22
N ARG A 198 8.43 -2.99 4.21
CA ARG A 198 7.60 -2.13 3.38
C ARG A 198 6.61 -1.37 4.25
N ILE A 199 6.63 -0.06 4.16
CA ILE A 199 5.88 0.86 5.02
C ILE A 199 5.04 1.79 4.14
N HIS A 200 3.77 1.91 4.50
CA HIS A 200 2.82 2.82 3.88
C HIS A 200 2.40 3.90 4.86
N ILE A 201 2.44 5.16 4.44
CA ILE A 201 2.03 6.30 5.26
C ILE A 201 1.08 7.24 4.51
N GLY A 202 0.07 7.73 5.22
CA GLY A 202 -0.86 8.74 4.76
C GLY A 202 -0.74 10.03 5.58
N SER A 203 -1.53 10.16 6.64
CA SER A 203 -1.58 11.36 7.49
C SER A 203 -0.24 11.72 8.13
N ALA A 204 0.60 10.75 8.44
CA ALA A 204 1.93 11.00 9.02
C ALA A 204 2.85 11.82 8.10
N ALA A 205 2.63 11.79 6.78
CA ALA A 205 3.36 12.58 5.79
C ALA A 205 2.89 14.04 5.71
N ARG A 206 1.77 14.39 6.35
CA ARG A 206 1.07 15.67 6.18
C ARG A 206 1.28 16.62 7.34
N PHE A 207 1.12 17.93 7.11
CA PHE A 207 1.14 18.93 8.18
C PHE A 207 0.14 18.55 9.28
N ASP A 208 0.55 18.67 10.54
CA ASP A 208 -0.22 18.35 11.74
C ASP A 208 -0.78 16.92 11.80
N GLY A 209 -0.33 16.01 10.91
CA GLY A 209 -0.82 14.64 10.85
C GLY A 209 -2.28 14.51 10.41
N LYS A 210 -2.85 15.51 9.74
CA LYS A 210 -4.24 15.54 9.29
C LYS A 210 -4.34 15.08 7.83
N ALA A 211 -5.25 14.15 7.54
CA ALA A 211 -5.45 13.61 6.19
C ALA A 211 -5.81 14.66 5.14
N SER A 212 -6.42 15.78 5.54
CA SER A 212 -6.81 16.89 4.67
C SER A 212 -5.71 17.96 4.49
N ALA A 213 -4.60 17.88 5.24
CA ALA A 213 -3.50 18.85 5.13
C ALA A 213 -2.58 18.48 3.96
N LEU A 214 -1.79 19.47 3.51
CA LEU A 214 -0.78 19.27 2.48
C LEU A 214 0.35 18.34 2.99
N ILE A 215 1.06 17.71 2.08
CA ILE A 215 2.26 16.93 2.39
C ILE A 215 3.39 17.84 2.87
N ASP A 216 4.05 17.45 3.97
CA ASP A 216 5.29 18.04 4.46
C ASP A 216 6.48 17.09 4.15
N PRO A 217 7.34 17.42 3.17
CA PRO A 217 8.49 16.58 2.83
C PRO A 217 9.46 16.35 3.99
N ARG A 218 9.49 17.24 5.00
CA ARG A 218 10.35 17.09 6.18
C ARG A 218 9.90 15.93 7.06
N ARG A 219 8.60 15.72 7.20
CA ARG A 219 8.02 14.58 7.94
C ARG A 219 8.36 13.26 7.25
N ILE A 220 8.25 13.20 5.93
CA ILE A 220 8.63 12.02 5.14
C ILE A 220 10.13 11.74 5.30
N ARG A 221 10.99 12.78 5.25
CA ARG A 221 12.43 12.64 5.45
C ARG A 221 12.78 12.13 6.85
N ALA A 222 12.05 12.56 7.87
CA ALA A 222 12.23 12.03 9.23
C ALA A 222 11.93 10.52 9.28
N ILE A 223 10.83 10.08 8.67
CA ILE A 223 10.48 8.66 8.56
C ILE A 223 11.53 7.90 7.75
N ARG A 224 11.98 8.42 6.60
CA ARG A 224 13.03 7.83 5.79
C ARG A 224 14.31 7.60 6.60
N THR A 225 14.73 8.59 7.37
CA THR A 225 15.91 8.48 8.24
C THR A 225 15.78 7.36 9.27
N ILE A 226 14.59 7.15 9.84
CA ILE A 226 14.33 6.04 10.76
C ILE A 226 14.48 4.70 10.04
N LEU A 227 13.91 4.55 8.84
CA LEU A 227 14.01 3.33 8.03
C LEU A 227 15.48 3.00 7.69
N GLU A 228 16.27 3.99 7.30
CA GLU A 228 17.69 3.82 6.97
C GLU A 228 18.52 3.39 8.18
N ARG A 229 18.29 4.01 9.35
CA ARG A 229 18.96 3.62 10.60
C ARG A 229 18.60 2.21 11.02
N HIS A 230 17.36 1.78 10.84
CA HIS A 230 16.94 0.42 11.15
C HIS A 230 17.71 -0.61 10.30
N VAL A 231 17.84 -0.38 8.99
CA VAL A 231 18.63 -1.25 8.08
C VAL A 231 20.11 -1.30 8.49
N THR A 232 20.68 -0.15 8.85
CA THR A 232 22.09 -0.08 9.24
C THR A 232 22.34 -0.82 10.57
N GLY A 233 21.44 -0.68 11.54
CA GLY A 233 21.49 -1.39 12.83
C GLY A 233 21.41 -2.92 12.67
N MET A 234 20.58 -3.42 11.75
CA MET A 234 20.51 -4.86 11.44
C MET A 234 21.83 -5.40 10.86
N ARG A 235 22.51 -4.63 10.00
CA ARG A 235 23.79 -5.04 9.37
C ARG A 235 24.95 -5.11 10.36
N THR A 236 24.94 -4.29 11.41
CA THR A 236 25.98 -4.29 12.45
C THR A 236 25.79 -5.43 13.44
N CYS A 237 24.55 -5.80 13.77
CA CYS A 237 24.26 -6.91 14.68
C CYS A 237 24.61 -8.28 14.07
N GLY A 238 24.41 -8.46 12.74
CA GLY A 238 24.70 -9.72 12.04
C GLY A 238 26.20 -10.01 11.80
N LYS A 239 27.11 -9.04 12.03
CA LYS A 239 28.56 -9.24 11.87
C LYS A 239 29.27 -9.64 13.15
N GLY A 240 28.59 -9.69 14.29
CA GLY A 240 29.17 -9.97 15.60
C GLY A 240 29.23 -11.46 15.99
N GLU A 241 28.61 -12.37 15.22
CA GLU A 241 28.52 -13.81 15.61
C GLU A 241 29.40 -14.76 14.78
N ILE A 242 30.32 -14.26 13.95
CA ILE A 242 31.27 -15.13 13.25
C ILE A 242 32.67 -14.77 13.75
N SER A 243 32.95 -15.07 15.01
CA SER A 243 34.30 -15.20 15.56
C SER A 243 34.22 -15.81 16.96
N ARG A 244 34.07 -17.13 17.02
CA ARG A 244 34.67 -18.01 18.06
C ARG A 244 34.58 -19.47 17.61
#